data_265b9cee2422a109209ecb0590e26d61
#
_entry.id   265b9cee2422a109209ecb0590e26d61
#
_cell.length_a   1.000
_cell.length_b   1.000
_cell.length_c   1.000
_cell.angle_alpha   90.00
_cell.angle_beta   90.00
_cell.angle_gamma   90.00
#
_symmetry.space_group_name_H-M   'P 1'
#
loop_
_entity.id
_entity.type
_entity.pdbx_description
1 polymer ?
#
loop_
_entity_poly.entity_id
_entity_poly.type
_entity_poly.pdbx_seq_one_letter_code
_entity_poly.pdbx_strand_id
1 'polypeptide(L)'
;MKSNHREVPARRRLIAWALGSTMFGFFAWQAGPAQAAEEINALVWCDHDDPNLIEPFTRETGIKVNLKVYEGTGQALSLIEQSQPGDWDVLVVDGIDVPRVAAQGLLDPLPDDKLPLADIFPPLLMEAQTVKDGKRYAISEKFGYNSISYNKEKVDPADMQAMAILWGDKYKGRIAIYDYYLPVIGMVAMGLGKKTADLTEADLPAIRDTLLKMKGVSKLVGDVATSQNAIATGEVDILVGGGEWVTAGLAKDNPALDFVLPKEGGVLWSQAIGIFAASQKKDAALKFLQYIVSPEGQARLATSSCYWAMPVNTKATLTDEQKKILRWDDQPGYLANSQLYPAPSAELDAKMQEVWTEMLQK
;
A
#
# COMPACT_ATOMS: atom_id res chain seq x y z
N MET A 1 -53.09 14.02 -57.79
CA MET A 1 -53.02 14.36 -59.27
C MET A 1 -51.90 13.52 -59.84
N LYS A 2 -52.33 12.61 -60.72
CA LYS A 2 -51.74 12.07 -61.97
C LYS A 2 -50.22 11.79 -61.95
N SER A 3 -49.80 10.55 -61.89
CA SER A 3 -49.72 9.59 -63.02
C SER A 3 -48.61 9.97 -64.01
N ASN A 4 -47.61 9.15 -64.17
CA ASN A 4 -47.41 8.40 -65.40
C ASN A 4 -46.26 7.40 -65.34
N HIS A 5 -46.69 6.19 -65.74
CA HIS A 5 -45.81 5.03 -66.12
C HIS A 5 -45.04 5.35 -67.41
N ARG A 6 -43.90 4.75 -67.57
CA ARG A 6 -43.50 4.14 -68.87
C ARG A 6 -42.55 2.97 -68.67
N GLU A 7 -43.05 1.83 -69.04
CA GLU A 7 -42.26 0.59 -69.25
C GLU A 7 -41.62 0.55 -70.65
N VAL A 8 -40.74 -0.48 -70.80
CA VAL A 8 -40.42 -1.33 -71.95
C VAL A 8 -39.10 -1.02 -72.69
N PRO A 9 -38.38 -2.00 -73.28
CA PRO A 9 -38.28 -3.45 -73.09
C PRO A 9 -36.85 -4.07 -73.08
N ALA A 10 -36.85 -5.36 -72.84
CA ALA A 10 -35.76 -6.29 -72.94
C ALA A 10 -35.09 -6.43 -74.32
N ARG A 11 -33.79 -6.62 -74.37
CA ARG A 11 -33.11 -7.39 -75.42
C ARG A 11 -32.09 -8.34 -74.83
N ARG A 12 -32.38 -9.65 -75.03
CA ARG A 12 -31.51 -10.76 -74.91
C ARG A 12 -30.31 -10.63 -75.86
N ARG A 13 -29.08 -10.88 -75.39
CA ARG A 13 -28.01 -11.46 -76.18
C ARG A 13 -27.27 -12.48 -75.31
N LEU A 14 -27.41 -13.73 -75.67
CA LEU A 14 -26.58 -14.88 -75.34
C LEU A 14 -25.25 -14.70 -76.03
N ILE A 15 -24.13 -14.79 -75.28
CA ILE A 15 -22.84 -15.28 -75.80
C ILE A 15 -22.24 -16.17 -74.70
N ALA A 16 -22.04 -17.42 -75.06
CA ALA A 16 -21.36 -18.45 -74.30
C ALA A 16 -19.84 -18.34 -74.47
N TRP A 17 -19.09 -19.11 -73.65
CA TRP A 17 -17.68 -19.46 -73.64
C TRP A 17 -16.85 -18.60 -72.69
N ALA A 18 -16.10 -19.13 -71.65
CA ALA A 18 -15.27 -20.32 -71.65
C ALA A 18 -14.96 -20.72 -70.17
N LEU A 19 -14.81 -21.97 -69.91
CA LEU A 19 -14.30 -22.59 -68.71
C LEU A 19 -12.86 -22.08 -68.44
N GLY A 20 -12.66 -21.46 -67.26
CA GLY A 20 -11.36 -21.22 -66.66
C GLY A 20 -11.44 -21.57 -65.19
N SER A 21 -11.12 -22.84 -64.85
CA SER A 21 -10.99 -23.29 -63.46
C SER A 21 -9.76 -22.70 -62.82
N THR A 22 -9.90 -21.57 -62.11
CA THR A 22 -8.90 -21.09 -61.17
C THR A 22 -9.30 -21.55 -59.79
N MET A 23 -8.61 -22.61 -59.30
CA MET A 23 -8.63 -22.97 -57.88
C MET A 23 -8.06 -21.84 -57.07
N PHE A 24 -8.90 -20.99 -56.51
CA PHE A 24 -8.55 -20.12 -55.39
C PHE A 24 -8.53 -20.98 -54.13
N GLY A 25 -7.34 -21.42 -53.72
CA GLY A 25 -7.12 -22.00 -52.40
C GLY A 25 -7.51 -20.99 -51.32
N PHE A 26 -8.67 -21.21 -50.71
CA PHE A 26 -9.01 -20.59 -49.47
C PHE A 26 -8.03 -21.09 -48.39
N PHE A 27 -6.95 -20.34 -48.15
CA PHE A 27 -6.25 -20.42 -46.87
C PHE A 27 -7.23 -19.89 -45.82
N ALA A 28 -8.05 -20.76 -45.26
CA ALA A 28 -8.74 -20.51 -44.00
C ALA A 28 -7.64 -20.33 -42.94
N TRP A 29 -7.29 -19.08 -42.64
CA TRP A 29 -6.58 -18.77 -41.44
C TRP A 29 -7.48 -19.21 -40.30
N GLN A 30 -7.17 -20.37 -39.72
CA GLN A 30 -7.77 -20.77 -38.45
C GLN A 30 -7.25 -19.78 -37.41
N ALA A 31 -7.98 -18.67 -37.17
CA ALA A 31 -7.90 -17.91 -35.96
C ALA A 31 -8.29 -18.93 -34.86
N GLY A 32 -7.29 -19.45 -34.15
CA GLY A 32 -7.53 -20.21 -32.92
C GLY A 32 -8.44 -19.36 -32.02
N PRO A 33 -9.23 -19.97 -31.14
CA PRO A 33 -10.05 -19.23 -30.21
C PRO A 33 -9.14 -18.21 -29.51
N ALA A 34 -9.47 -16.93 -29.62
CA ALA A 34 -8.80 -15.89 -28.83
C ALA A 34 -8.97 -16.33 -27.38
N GLN A 35 -7.87 -16.79 -26.77
CA GLN A 35 -7.85 -17.17 -25.37
C GLN A 35 -8.22 -15.87 -24.61
N ALA A 36 -9.35 -15.89 -23.91
CA ALA A 36 -9.75 -14.75 -23.09
C ALA A 36 -8.54 -14.40 -22.22
N ALA A 37 -8.16 -13.11 -22.21
CA ALA A 37 -7.04 -12.67 -21.38
C ALA A 37 -7.32 -13.12 -19.95
N GLU A 38 -6.35 -13.81 -19.35
CA GLU A 38 -6.44 -14.21 -17.95
C GLU A 38 -6.54 -12.94 -17.10
N GLU A 39 -7.44 -12.90 -16.12
CA GLU A 39 -7.60 -11.75 -15.24
C GLU A 39 -7.68 -12.17 -13.78
N ILE A 40 -7.16 -11.35 -12.89
CA ILE A 40 -7.24 -11.52 -11.43
C ILE A 40 -7.89 -10.30 -10.79
N ASN A 41 -8.55 -10.51 -9.65
CA ASN A 41 -9.16 -9.46 -8.83
C ASN A 41 -8.36 -9.31 -7.54
N ALA A 42 -7.91 -8.10 -7.25
CA ALA A 42 -7.09 -7.81 -6.08
C ALA A 42 -7.71 -6.73 -5.18
N LEU A 43 -7.79 -7.01 -3.89
CA LEU A 43 -8.07 -6.02 -2.86
C LEU A 43 -6.76 -5.41 -2.39
N VAL A 44 -6.59 -4.09 -2.57
CA VAL A 44 -5.30 -3.42 -2.42
C VAL A 44 -5.45 -2.03 -1.79
N TRP A 45 -4.35 -1.47 -1.30
CA TRP A 45 -4.23 -0.05 -0.98
C TRP A 45 -4.04 0.79 -2.24
N CYS A 46 -4.22 2.12 -2.12
CA CYS A 46 -4.16 3.06 -3.24
C CYS A 46 -2.82 3.06 -4.00
N ASP A 47 -1.73 2.67 -3.36
CA ASP A 47 -0.41 2.61 -3.95
C ASP A 47 -0.26 1.53 -5.03
N HIS A 48 -1.15 0.56 -5.07
CA HIS A 48 -1.22 -0.42 -6.15
C HIS A 48 -1.98 0.06 -7.37
N ASP A 49 -2.82 1.09 -7.23
CA ASP A 49 -3.58 1.68 -8.35
C ASP A 49 -2.71 2.71 -9.09
N ASP A 50 -1.55 2.25 -9.56
CA ASP A 50 -0.61 3.03 -10.35
C ASP A 50 -0.33 2.33 -11.69
N PRO A 51 -0.63 2.97 -12.83
CA PRO A 51 -0.34 2.42 -14.15
C PRO A 51 1.13 2.02 -14.34
N ASN A 52 2.08 2.75 -13.74
CA ASN A 52 3.49 2.42 -13.81
C ASN A 52 3.83 1.10 -13.11
N LEU A 53 3.03 0.68 -12.14
CA LEU A 53 3.16 -0.63 -11.48
C LEU A 53 2.45 -1.72 -12.27
N ILE A 54 1.21 -1.49 -12.70
CA ILE A 54 0.33 -2.54 -13.23
C ILE A 54 0.53 -2.82 -14.71
N GLU A 55 0.70 -1.79 -15.55
CA GLU A 55 0.83 -1.97 -17.00
C GLU A 55 2.04 -2.84 -17.43
N PRO A 56 3.24 -2.71 -16.81
CA PRO A 56 4.35 -3.59 -17.14
C PRO A 56 4.05 -5.06 -16.89
N PHE A 57 3.42 -5.40 -15.77
CA PHE A 57 3.00 -6.76 -15.47
C PHE A 57 2.00 -7.29 -16.50
N THR A 58 0.97 -6.51 -16.81
CA THR A 58 -0.05 -6.91 -17.80
C THR A 58 0.57 -7.09 -19.19
N ARG A 59 1.47 -6.20 -19.60
CA ARG A 59 2.16 -6.28 -20.89
C ARG A 59 3.06 -7.51 -21.00
N GLU A 60 3.75 -7.87 -19.92
CA GLU A 60 4.70 -8.99 -19.89
C GLU A 60 3.98 -10.33 -19.82
N THR A 61 2.93 -10.44 -19.01
CA THR A 61 2.26 -11.71 -18.70
C THR A 61 0.98 -11.94 -19.48
N GLY A 62 0.36 -10.90 -20.04
CA GLY A 62 -0.98 -10.93 -20.60
C GLY A 62 -2.10 -11.02 -19.55
N ILE A 63 -1.75 -11.03 -18.25
CA ILE A 63 -2.72 -11.11 -17.15
C ILE A 63 -3.20 -9.69 -16.82
N LYS A 64 -4.52 -9.49 -16.85
CA LYS A 64 -5.15 -8.24 -16.42
C LYS A 64 -5.36 -8.28 -14.91
N VAL A 65 -5.06 -7.17 -14.22
CA VAL A 65 -5.32 -7.00 -12.79
C VAL A 65 -6.47 -6.02 -12.60
N ASN A 66 -7.57 -6.48 -12.04
CA ASN A 66 -8.69 -5.64 -11.63
C ASN A 66 -8.49 -5.27 -10.16
N LEU A 67 -8.28 -4.00 -9.90
CA LEU A 67 -7.99 -3.50 -8.55
C LEU A 67 -9.26 -2.99 -7.88
N LYS A 68 -9.43 -3.30 -6.62
CA LYS A 68 -10.38 -2.67 -5.71
C LYS A 68 -9.59 -2.04 -4.57
N VAL A 69 -9.49 -0.73 -4.62
CA VAL A 69 -8.84 0.05 -3.55
C VAL A 69 -9.74 0.12 -2.33
N TYR A 70 -9.13 0.04 -1.15
CA TYR A 70 -9.78 0.20 0.15
C TYR A 70 -8.87 0.99 1.11
N GLU A 71 -9.43 1.49 2.20
CA GLU A 71 -8.72 2.19 3.26
C GLU A 71 -8.92 1.46 4.61
N GLY A 72 -7.83 0.85 5.12
CA GLY A 72 -7.82 0.12 6.39
C GLY A 72 -8.43 -1.28 6.32
N THR A 73 -7.82 -2.22 7.06
CA THR A 73 -8.18 -3.65 7.08
C THR A 73 -9.65 -3.91 7.40
N GLY A 74 -10.28 -3.06 8.23
CA GLY A 74 -11.71 -3.18 8.54
C GLY A 74 -12.60 -3.06 7.29
N GLN A 75 -12.30 -2.14 6.38
CA GLN A 75 -13.03 -2.00 5.12
C GLN A 75 -12.78 -3.20 4.20
N ALA A 76 -11.53 -3.69 4.12
CA ALA A 76 -11.23 -4.89 3.34
C ALA A 76 -12.05 -6.09 3.81
N LEU A 77 -12.12 -6.34 5.12
CA LEU A 77 -12.91 -7.43 5.68
C LEU A 77 -14.41 -7.29 5.39
N SER A 78 -14.95 -6.08 5.49
CA SER A 78 -16.35 -5.81 5.12
C SER A 78 -16.63 -6.08 3.63
N LEU A 79 -15.68 -5.76 2.74
CA LEU A 79 -15.78 -6.09 1.32
C LEU A 79 -15.74 -7.60 1.09
N ILE A 80 -14.86 -8.32 1.80
CA ILE A 80 -14.75 -9.79 1.74
C ILE A 80 -16.05 -10.45 2.22
N GLU A 81 -16.62 -10.00 3.32
CA GLU A 81 -17.88 -10.51 3.88
C GLU A 81 -19.07 -10.33 2.94
N GLN A 82 -19.05 -9.26 2.12
CA GLN A 82 -20.10 -8.96 1.13
C GLN A 82 -19.89 -9.69 -0.19
N SER A 83 -18.76 -10.36 -0.39
CA SER A 83 -18.36 -11.03 -1.63
C SER A 83 -18.66 -12.53 -1.56
N GLN A 84 -18.63 -13.19 -2.72
CA GLN A 84 -18.70 -14.64 -2.79
C GLN A 84 -17.29 -15.25 -2.73
N PRO A 85 -17.10 -16.47 -2.19
CA PRO A 85 -15.84 -17.16 -2.28
C PRO A 85 -15.36 -17.30 -3.73
N GLY A 86 -14.14 -16.84 -4.02
CA GLY A 86 -13.57 -16.83 -5.36
C GLY A 86 -13.74 -15.53 -6.16
N ASP A 87 -14.45 -14.52 -5.62
CA ASP A 87 -14.52 -13.19 -6.23
C ASP A 87 -13.16 -12.46 -6.19
N TRP A 88 -12.33 -12.78 -5.21
CA TRP A 88 -11.02 -12.19 -5.01
C TRP A 88 -9.90 -13.22 -5.13
N ASP A 89 -8.77 -12.79 -5.70
CA ASP A 89 -7.59 -13.62 -5.93
C ASP A 89 -6.41 -13.20 -5.05
N VAL A 90 -6.23 -11.89 -4.85
CA VAL A 90 -5.10 -11.31 -4.10
C VAL A 90 -5.60 -10.34 -3.04
N LEU A 91 -4.96 -10.38 -1.86
CA LEU A 91 -5.17 -9.45 -0.76
C LEU A 91 -3.83 -8.80 -0.39
N VAL A 92 -3.82 -7.48 -0.35
CA VAL A 92 -2.78 -6.69 0.32
C VAL A 92 -3.36 -6.19 1.64
N VAL A 93 -2.68 -6.42 2.74
CA VAL A 93 -3.17 -6.10 4.10
C VAL A 93 -2.00 -5.65 4.98
N ASP A 94 -2.28 -4.89 6.03
CA ASP A 94 -1.24 -4.58 7.02
C ASP A 94 -0.63 -5.84 7.59
N GLY A 95 0.71 -5.89 7.69
CA GLY A 95 1.44 -7.07 8.15
C GLY A 95 0.98 -7.57 9.53
N ILE A 96 0.55 -6.65 10.41
CA ILE A 96 0.02 -6.99 11.74
C ILE A 96 -1.34 -7.70 11.69
N ASP A 97 -2.10 -7.56 10.61
CA ASP A 97 -3.41 -8.17 10.43
C ASP A 97 -3.36 -9.55 9.73
N VAL A 98 -2.19 -9.94 9.18
CA VAL A 98 -2.02 -11.25 8.54
C VAL A 98 -2.43 -12.41 9.45
N PRO A 99 -2.06 -12.46 10.75
CA PRO A 99 -2.50 -13.54 11.64
C PRO A 99 -4.02 -13.67 11.72
N ARG A 100 -4.73 -12.54 11.74
CA ARG A 100 -6.19 -12.49 11.80
C ARG A 100 -6.83 -13.05 10.54
N VAL A 101 -6.40 -12.61 9.35
CA VAL A 101 -6.99 -13.08 8.09
C VAL A 101 -6.60 -14.54 7.79
N ALA A 102 -5.39 -14.96 8.18
CA ALA A 102 -4.97 -16.35 8.08
C ALA A 102 -5.72 -17.27 9.05
N ALA A 103 -6.02 -16.80 10.27
CA ALA A 103 -6.82 -17.57 11.24
C ALA A 103 -8.26 -17.77 10.77
N GLN A 104 -8.82 -16.85 10.01
CA GLN A 104 -10.13 -16.96 9.38
C GLN A 104 -10.14 -17.88 8.15
N GLY A 105 -8.99 -18.44 7.74
CA GLY A 105 -8.87 -19.30 6.56
C GLY A 105 -9.02 -18.56 5.24
N LEU A 106 -8.85 -17.25 5.22
CA LEU A 106 -9.01 -16.44 4.00
C LEU A 106 -7.83 -16.57 3.05
N LEU A 107 -6.63 -16.88 3.55
CA LEU A 107 -5.40 -16.97 2.75
C LEU A 107 -4.97 -18.40 2.50
N ASP A 108 -4.41 -18.63 1.32
CA ASP A 108 -3.77 -19.89 0.93
C ASP A 108 -2.29 -19.89 1.34
N PRO A 109 -1.71 -21.01 1.74
CA PRO A 109 -0.27 -21.09 1.96
C PRO A 109 0.53 -20.79 0.70
N LEU A 110 1.53 -19.93 0.84
CA LEU A 110 2.45 -19.57 -0.25
C LEU A 110 3.62 -20.57 -0.32
N PRO A 111 4.12 -20.90 -1.52
CA PRO A 111 5.28 -21.74 -1.72
C PRO A 111 6.58 -20.96 -1.49
N ASP A 112 7.25 -21.17 -0.35
CA ASP A 112 8.48 -20.45 0.04
C ASP A 112 9.60 -20.58 -1.01
N ASP A 113 9.69 -21.72 -1.71
CA ASP A 113 10.66 -21.98 -2.77
C ASP A 113 10.48 -21.13 -4.04
N LYS A 114 9.33 -20.48 -4.17
CA LYS A 114 9.00 -19.58 -5.28
C LYS A 114 9.08 -18.09 -4.91
N LEU A 115 9.46 -17.78 -3.67
CA LEU A 115 9.52 -16.40 -3.17
C LEU A 115 10.97 -15.95 -2.98
N PRO A 116 11.29 -14.67 -3.18
CA PRO A 116 12.65 -14.15 -3.02
C PRO A 116 13.01 -13.88 -1.55
N LEU A 117 12.75 -14.83 -0.63
CA LEU A 117 12.88 -14.63 0.81
C LEU A 117 14.29 -14.20 1.22
N ALA A 118 15.33 -14.70 0.54
CA ALA A 118 16.72 -14.33 0.81
C ALA A 118 17.05 -12.87 0.45
N ASP A 119 16.20 -12.22 -0.36
CA ASP A 119 16.39 -10.85 -0.81
C ASP A 119 15.55 -9.85 0.01
N ILE A 120 14.72 -10.33 0.93
CA ILE A 120 13.93 -9.48 1.84
C ILE A 120 14.78 -9.08 3.04
N PHE A 121 14.67 -7.84 3.51
CA PHE A 121 15.27 -7.43 4.77
C PHE A 121 14.84 -8.38 5.90
N PRO A 122 15.77 -9.00 6.65
CA PRO A 122 15.43 -10.02 7.65
C PRO A 122 14.31 -9.61 8.64
N PRO A 123 14.26 -8.37 9.18
CA PRO A 123 13.17 -7.96 10.06
C PRO A 123 11.80 -7.93 9.37
N LEU A 124 11.77 -7.80 8.03
CA LEU A 124 10.54 -7.71 7.24
C LEU A 124 10.06 -9.05 6.70
N LEU A 125 10.74 -10.15 6.98
CA LEU A 125 10.16 -11.48 6.81
C LEU A 125 8.94 -11.67 7.71
N MET A 126 8.91 -10.95 8.84
CA MET A 126 7.77 -10.89 9.78
C MET A 126 7.20 -12.28 10.08
N GLU A 127 8.05 -13.26 10.34
CA GLU A 127 7.64 -14.67 10.46
C GLU A 127 6.59 -14.90 11.55
N ALA A 128 6.64 -14.13 12.63
CA ALA A 128 5.64 -14.20 13.70
C ALA A 128 4.22 -13.81 13.20
N GLN A 129 4.12 -12.99 12.17
CA GLN A 129 2.88 -12.54 11.57
C GLN A 129 2.50 -13.34 10.32
N THR A 130 3.49 -13.65 9.47
CA THR A 130 3.24 -14.21 8.13
C THR A 130 3.26 -15.74 8.10
N VAL A 131 3.81 -16.41 9.13
CA VAL A 131 3.91 -17.87 9.18
C VAL A 131 3.04 -18.43 10.32
N LYS A 132 2.22 -19.44 10.00
CA LYS A 132 1.40 -20.18 10.95
C LYS A 132 1.52 -21.67 10.65
N ASP A 133 1.76 -22.47 11.69
CA ASP A 133 1.90 -23.94 11.59
C ASP A 133 2.95 -24.36 10.52
N GLY A 134 4.05 -23.61 10.42
CA GLY A 134 5.13 -23.86 9.46
C GLY A 134 4.79 -23.51 8.01
N LYS A 135 3.69 -22.81 7.74
CA LYS A 135 3.26 -22.37 6.42
C LYS A 135 3.20 -20.86 6.35
N ARG A 136 3.73 -20.28 5.29
CA ARG A 136 3.65 -18.84 5.02
C ARG A 136 2.32 -18.53 4.34
N TYR A 137 1.61 -17.51 4.80
CA TYR A 137 0.32 -17.06 4.25
C TYR A 137 0.39 -15.72 3.53
N ALA A 138 1.42 -14.93 3.82
CA ALA A 138 1.68 -13.67 3.15
C ALA A 138 3.18 -13.38 3.13
N ILE A 139 3.61 -12.45 2.29
CA ILE A 139 4.97 -11.91 2.27
C ILE A 139 4.87 -10.39 2.35
N SER A 140 5.74 -9.77 3.14
CA SER A 140 5.85 -8.31 3.15
C SER A 140 6.22 -7.80 1.77
N GLU A 141 5.61 -6.70 1.36
CA GLU A 141 5.81 -6.11 0.03
C GLU A 141 6.24 -4.66 0.08
N LYS A 142 5.95 -3.97 1.15
CA LYS A 142 6.26 -2.55 1.35
C LYS A 142 6.34 -2.26 2.84
N PHE A 143 7.19 -1.31 3.23
CA PHE A 143 7.26 -0.87 4.61
C PHE A 143 7.59 0.62 4.70
N GLY A 144 7.44 1.15 5.89
CA GLY A 144 7.81 2.52 6.19
C GLY A 144 7.68 2.82 7.68
N TYR A 145 7.72 4.11 8.00
CA TYR A 145 7.73 4.55 9.38
C TYR A 145 6.67 5.61 9.62
N ASN A 146 5.94 5.46 10.72
CA ASN A 146 5.26 6.58 11.33
C ASN A 146 6.24 7.21 12.32
N SER A 147 6.57 8.46 12.05
CA SER A 147 7.57 9.22 12.78
C SER A 147 7.25 10.71 12.70
N ILE A 148 8.22 11.55 12.39
CA ILE A 148 8.06 13.01 12.31
C ILE A 148 8.34 13.45 10.87
N SER A 149 7.32 14.04 10.22
CA SER A 149 7.54 14.85 9.01
C SER A 149 7.60 16.32 9.40
N TYR A 150 8.47 17.12 8.75
CA TYR A 150 8.65 18.52 9.11
C TYR A 150 9.18 19.37 7.95
N ASN A 151 9.02 20.68 8.06
CA ASN A 151 9.63 21.66 7.17
C ASN A 151 10.96 22.13 7.76
N LYS A 152 12.09 21.69 7.20
CA LYS A 152 13.44 21.96 7.72
C LYS A 152 13.89 23.42 7.60
N GLU A 153 13.17 24.26 6.86
CA GLU A 153 13.44 25.70 6.79
C GLU A 153 12.72 26.48 7.91
N LYS A 154 11.68 25.89 8.51
CA LYS A 154 10.87 26.51 9.56
C LYS A 154 11.07 25.89 10.93
N VAL A 155 11.59 24.69 10.98
CA VAL A 155 11.80 23.89 12.18
C VAL A 155 13.27 23.52 12.25
N ASP A 156 13.90 23.70 13.40
CA ASP A 156 15.28 23.27 13.62
C ASP A 156 15.35 21.73 13.60
N PRO A 157 16.10 21.12 12.66
CA PRO A 157 16.25 19.66 12.60
C PRO A 157 16.79 19.03 13.89
N ALA A 158 17.57 19.78 14.70
CA ALA A 158 18.09 19.31 15.98
C ALA A 158 16.97 19.07 17.01
N ASP A 159 15.89 19.85 16.96
CA ASP A 159 14.74 19.67 17.85
C ASP A 159 13.97 18.37 17.52
N MET A 160 14.01 17.91 16.28
CA MET A 160 13.27 16.72 15.83
C MET A 160 13.97 15.41 16.20
N GLN A 161 15.10 15.48 16.90
CA GLN A 161 15.85 14.30 17.32
C GLN A 161 15.26 13.59 18.56
N ALA A 162 14.18 14.10 19.14
CA ALA A 162 13.50 13.48 20.29
C ALA A 162 11.98 13.70 20.21
N MET A 163 11.21 12.64 20.47
CA MET A 163 9.74 12.71 20.42
C MET A 163 9.13 13.68 21.45
N ALA A 164 9.84 13.95 22.54
CA ALA A 164 9.35 14.85 23.59
C ALA A 164 9.03 16.27 23.11
N ILE A 165 9.62 16.72 22.00
CA ILE A 165 9.33 18.02 21.39
C ILE A 165 7.87 18.15 20.94
N LEU A 166 7.22 17.02 20.59
CA LEU A 166 5.89 17.00 19.98
C LEU A 166 4.76 17.37 20.93
N TRP A 167 5.00 17.31 22.23
CA TRP A 167 4.04 17.75 23.28
C TRP A 167 4.56 18.89 24.15
N GLY A 168 5.63 19.55 23.66
CA GLY A 168 6.17 20.77 24.23
C GLY A 168 5.61 22.03 23.57
N ASP A 169 5.75 23.19 24.25
CA ASP A 169 5.16 24.46 23.78
C ASP A 169 5.91 25.13 22.61
N LYS A 170 7.14 24.70 22.28
CA LYS A 170 8.02 25.38 21.31
C LYS A 170 7.36 25.54 19.93
N TYR A 171 6.61 24.55 19.48
CA TYR A 171 5.96 24.54 18.17
C TYR A 171 4.43 24.56 18.27
N LYS A 172 3.89 25.09 19.37
CA LYS A 172 2.44 25.18 19.59
C LYS A 172 1.73 25.88 18.42
N GLY A 173 0.64 25.27 17.95
CA GLY A 173 -0.17 25.75 16.83
C GLY A 173 0.46 25.50 15.46
N ARG A 174 1.59 24.76 15.37
CA ARG A 174 2.32 24.45 14.13
C ARG A 174 2.44 22.94 13.89
N ILE A 175 1.71 22.14 14.67
CA ILE A 175 1.76 20.67 14.66
C ILE A 175 0.44 20.14 14.16
N ALA A 176 0.47 19.16 13.25
CA ALA A 176 -0.65 18.26 12.96
C ALA A 176 -0.38 16.88 13.57
N ILE A 177 -1.45 16.16 13.87
CA ILE A 177 -1.41 14.76 14.30
C ILE A 177 -2.12 13.93 13.24
N TYR A 178 -1.48 12.86 12.79
CA TYR A 178 -2.12 11.87 11.91
C TYR A 178 -3.23 11.12 12.66
N ASP A 179 -4.44 11.13 12.10
CA ASP A 179 -5.62 10.49 12.73
C ASP A 179 -5.59 8.97 12.56
N TYR A 180 -4.60 8.35 13.21
CA TYR A 180 -4.50 6.90 13.33
C TYR A 180 -3.90 6.54 14.70
N TYR A 181 -4.74 5.96 15.57
CA TYR A 181 -4.37 5.75 16.98
C TYR A 181 -3.17 4.84 17.18
N LEU A 182 -3.06 3.71 16.44
CA LEU A 182 -2.00 2.72 16.66
C LEU A 182 -0.58 3.31 16.52
N PRO A 183 -0.20 3.95 15.40
CA PRO A 183 1.12 4.50 15.27
C PRO A 183 1.38 5.67 16.22
N VAL A 184 0.39 6.54 16.45
CA VAL A 184 0.58 7.72 17.29
C VAL A 184 0.69 7.33 18.76
N ILE A 185 -0.11 6.38 19.24
CA ILE A 185 0.08 5.77 20.59
C ILE A 185 1.45 5.09 20.68
N GLY A 186 1.87 4.37 19.64
CA GLY A 186 3.19 3.76 19.56
C GLY A 186 4.31 4.79 19.70
N MET A 187 4.23 5.90 18.96
CA MET A 187 5.20 7.01 19.08
C MET A 187 5.23 7.61 20.49
N VAL A 188 4.07 7.87 21.07
CA VAL A 188 3.98 8.40 22.44
C VAL A 188 4.58 7.42 23.44
N ALA A 189 4.28 6.14 23.31
CA ALA A 189 4.84 5.09 24.17
C ALA A 189 6.37 5.03 24.07
N MET A 190 6.93 5.07 22.85
CA MET A 190 8.38 5.11 22.63
C MET A 190 9.00 6.36 23.21
N GLY A 191 8.38 7.54 23.05
CA GLY A 191 8.83 8.78 23.66
C GLY A 191 8.76 8.80 25.19
N LEU A 192 7.93 7.93 25.80
CA LEU A 192 7.88 7.64 27.24
C LEU A 192 8.82 6.52 27.66
N GLY A 193 9.67 6.02 26.76
CA GLY A 193 10.63 4.94 27.03
C GLY A 193 9.99 3.55 27.13
N LYS A 194 8.78 3.36 26.58
CA LYS A 194 8.07 2.07 26.52
C LYS A 194 8.34 1.37 25.20
N LYS A 195 8.19 0.04 25.20
CA LYS A 195 8.20 -0.74 23.96
C LYS A 195 6.76 -0.96 23.48
N THR A 196 6.52 -0.81 22.18
CA THR A 196 5.21 -0.99 21.58
C THR A 196 4.64 -2.40 21.77
N ALA A 197 5.50 -3.42 21.75
CA ALA A 197 5.12 -4.83 21.92
C ALA A 197 4.73 -5.18 23.37
N ASP A 198 5.19 -4.40 24.37
CA ASP A 198 5.02 -4.70 25.79
C ASP A 198 3.94 -3.82 26.46
N LEU A 199 3.16 -3.09 25.67
CA LEU A 199 2.13 -2.18 26.21
C LEU A 199 1.03 -2.94 26.92
N THR A 200 0.64 -2.38 28.06
CA THR A 200 -0.42 -2.89 28.94
C THR A 200 -1.40 -1.76 29.29
N GLU A 201 -2.53 -2.11 29.90
CA GLU A 201 -3.46 -1.11 30.42
C GLU A 201 -2.84 -0.14 31.44
N ALA A 202 -1.84 -0.60 32.20
CA ALA A 202 -1.17 0.23 33.18
C ALA A 202 -0.37 1.39 32.55
N ASP A 203 -0.05 1.31 31.25
CA ASP A 203 0.65 2.35 30.51
C ASP A 203 -0.29 3.44 29.98
N LEU A 204 -1.58 3.11 29.79
CA LEU A 204 -2.56 4.00 29.15
C LEU A 204 -2.75 5.36 29.85
N PRO A 205 -2.76 5.47 31.19
CA PRO A 205 -2.90 6.80 31.83
C PRO A 205 -1.77 7.78 31.42
N ALA A 206 -0.52 7.34 31.39
CA ALA A 206 0.59 8.20 31.00
C ALA A 206 0.56 8.54 29.49
N ILE A 207 0.17 7.59 28.66
CA ILE A 207 -0.02 7.79 27.22
C ILE A 207 -1.15 8.79 26.98
N ARG A 208 -2.30 8.61 27.63
CA ARG A 208 -3.46 9.51 27.56
C ARG A 208 -3.08 10.94 27.92
N ASP A 209 -2.41 11.15 29.05
CA ASP A 209 -2.02 12.49 29.50
C ASP A 209 -1.05 13.15 28.52
N THR A 210 -0.19 12.37 27.88
CA THR A 210 0.75 12.87 26.86
C THR A 210 0.03 13.19 25.55
N LEU A 211 -0.91 12.36 25.11
CA LEU A 211 -1.78 12.63 23.94
C LEU A 211 -2.59 13.91 24.14
N LEU A 212 -3.18 14.12 25.33
CA LEU A 212 -3.91 15.37 25.64
C LEU A 212 -3.00 16.61 25.62
N LYS A 213 -1.77 16.52 26.12
CA LYS A 213 -0.78 17.61 25.99
C LYS A 213 -0.45 17.88 24.53
N MET A 214 -0.17 16.82 23.74
CA MET A 214 0.14 16.92 22.32
C MET A 214 -1.03 17.56 21.55
N LYS A 215 -2.27 17.13 21.80
CA LYS A 215 -3.48 17.75 21.24
C LYS A 215 -3.59 19.23 21.58
N GLY A 216 -3.30 19.61 22.84
CA GLY A 216 -3.37 20.99 23.33
C GLY A 216 -2.36 21.94 22.68
N VAL A 217 -1.27 21.43 22.10
CA VAL A 217 -0.27 22.22 21.35
C VAL A 217 -0.42 22.07 19.83
N SER A 218 -1.21 21.11 19.36
CA SER A 218 -1.44 20.84 17.93
C SER A 218 -2.47 21.80 17.35
N LYS A 219 -2.39 22.03 16.05
CA LYS A 219 -3.35 22.83 15.28
C LYS A 219 -4.52 21.99 14.79
N LEU A 220 -4.25 20.77 14.33
CA LEU A 220 -5.26 19.86 13.79
C LEU A 220 -4.90 18.39 14.03
N VAL A 221 -5.92 17.54 13.91
CA VAL A 221 -5.78 16.11 13.71
C VAL A 221 -6.45 15.79 12.37
N GLY A 222 -5.80 15.03 11.51
CA GLY A 222 -6.29 14.78 10.16
C GLY A 222 -5.90 13.40 9.62
N ASP A 223 -6.71 12.91 8.69
CA ASP A 223 -6.41 11.73 7.88
C ASP A 223 -5.18 11.93 6.98
N VAL A 224 -4.86 10.93 6.15
CA VAL A 224 -3.72 10.97 5.22
C VAL A 224 -3.76 12.22 4.35
N ALA A 225 -4.87 12.46 3.66
CA ALA A 225 -4.99 13.55 2.68
C ALA A 225 -4.94 14.93 3.37
N THR A 226 -5.64 15.08 4.48
CA THR A 226 -5.65 16.32 5.30
C THR A 226 -4.25 16.62 5.83
N SER A 227 -3.56 15.62 6.36
CA SER A 227 -2.22 15.75 6.94
C SER A 227 -1.18 16.11 5.88
N GLN A 228 -1.19 15.42 4.73
CA GLN A 228 -0.31 15.73 3.60
C GLN A 228 -0.54 17.14 3.07
N ASN A 229 -1.79 17.54 2.91
CA ASN A 229 -2.14 18.87 2.42
C ASN A 229 -1.72 19.98 3.41
N ALA A 230 -1.95 19.77 4.71
CA ALA A 230 -1.59 20.75 5.74
C ALA A 230 -0.08 21.03 5.78
N ILE A 231 0.76 20.00 5.66
CA ILE A 231 2.22 20.22 5.65
C ILE A 231 2.71 20.74 4.28
N ALA A 232 2.12 20.30 3.17
CA ALA A 232 2.48 20.76 1.84
C ALA A 232 2.19 22.25 1.63
N THR A 233 1.06 22.74 2.13
CA THR A 233 0.66 24.15 2.04
C THR A 233 1.31 25.04 3.09
N GLY A 234 1.99 24.46 4.08
CA GLY A 234 2.59 25.20 5.21
C GLY A 234 1.55 25.67 6.23
N GLU A 235 0.38 25.05 6.26
CA GLU A 235 -0.60 25.26 7.34
C GLU A 235 -0.05 24.78 8.67
N VAL A 236 0.75 23.70 8.66
CA VAL A 236 1.56 23.21 9.76
C VAL A 236 3.01 23.02 9.31
N ASP A 237 3.93 22.98 10.26
CA ASP A 237 5.35 22.78 9.99
C ASP A 237 5.86 21.42 10.47
N ILE A 238 5.07 20.70 11.27
CA ILE A 238 5.38 19.40 11.84
C ILE A 238 4.15 18.51 11.73
N LEU A 239 4.35 17.26 11.34
CA LEU A 239 3.33 16.21 11.37
C LEU A 239 3.80 15.03 12.22
N VAL A 240 3.09 14.75 13.29
CA VAL A 240 3.24 13.56 14.14
C VAL A 240 2.57 12.38 13.48
N GLY A 241 3.27 11.26 13.40
CA GLY A 241 2.78 10.08 12.67
C GLY A 241 3.05 10.14 11.17
N GLY A 242 3.68 11.22 10.69
CA GLY A 242 4.21 11.30 9.34
C GLY A 242 5.47 10.44 9.15
N GLY A 243 6.09 10.56 8.00
CA GLY A 243 7.30 9.84 7.64
C GLY A 243 7.63 10.08 6.17
N GLU A 244 8.38 9.17 5.59
CA GLU A 244 8.69 9.18 4.15
C GLU A 244 7.42 9.17 3.29
N TRP A 245 6.41 8.43 3.70
CA TRP A 245 5.14 8.30 2.98
C TRP A 245 4.41 9.65 2.79
N VAL A 246 4.69 10.64 3.66
CA VAL A 246 4.18 12.01 3.50
C VAL A 246 5.10 12.85 2.64
N THR A 247 6.40 12.84 2.93
CA THR A 247 7.32 13.85 2.42
C THR A 247 8.06 13.44 1.16
N ALA A 248 8.28 12.14 0.91
CA ALA A 248 9.13 11.70 -0.20
C ALA A 248 8.55 12.09 -1.58
N GLY A 249 7.24 11.91 -1.77
CA GLY A 249 6.57 12.35 -3.00
C GLY A 249 6.52 13.87 -3.16
N LEU A 250 6.35 14.59 -2.04
CA LEU A 250 6.26 16.06 -2.02
C LEU A 250 7.62 16.74 -2.15
N ALA A 251 8.71 16.07 -1.79
CA ALA A 251 10.07 16.66 -1.77
C ALA A 251 10.56 17.11 -3.16
N LYS A 252 9.99 16.57 -4.24
CA LYS A 252 10.28 17.02 -5.61
C LYS A 252 9.85 18.47 -5.84
N ASP A 253 8.67 18.83 -5.33
CA ASP A 253 8.07 20.15 -5.52
C ASP A 253 8.41 21.09 -4.36
N ASN A 254 8.65 20.55 -3.17
CA ASN A 254 9.03 21.31 -1.99
C ASN A 254 10.18 20.63 -1.22
N PRO A 255 11.44 20.90 -1.59
CA PRO A 255 12.62 20.29 -0.97
C PRO A 255 12.86 20.71 0.48
N ALA A 256 12.07 21.64 1.02
CA ALA A 256 12.08 21.98 2.44
C ALA A 256 11.39 20.91 3.31
N LEU A 257 10.54 20.08 2.72
CA LEU A 257 9.87 18.99 3.44
C LEU A 257 10.83 17.82 3.62
N ASP A 258 10.86 17.28 4.82
CA ASP A 258 11.73 16.18 5.20
C ASP A 258 11.07 15.32 6.29
N PHE A 259 11.62 14.16 6.56
CA PHE A 259 11.24 13.32 7.68
C PHE A 259 12.47 12.97 8.53
N VAL A 260 12.23 12.57 9.75
CA VAL A 260 13.28 12.10 10.65
C VAL A 260 12.76 10.98 11.53
N LEU A 261 13.61 10.00 11.78
CA LEU A 261 13.44 9.08 12.89
C LEU A 261 14.22 9.65 14.08
N PRO A 262 13.55 10.06 15.16
CA PRO A 262 14.23 10.56 16.34
C PRO A 262 15.03 9.43 17.02
N LYS A 263 15.77 9.76 18.08
CA LYS A 263 16.60 8.79 18.79
C LYS A 263 15.82 7.59 19.35
N GLU A 264 14.54 7.77 19.59
CA GLU A 264 13.64 6.70 20.01
C GLU A 264 13.26 5.75 18.87
N GLY A 265 13.58 6.09 17.62
CA GLY A 265 13.21 5.33 16.41
C GLY A 265 11.88 5.76 15.81
N GLY A 266 11.35 4.94 14.89
CA GLY A 266 10.03 5.11 14.28
C GLY A 266 9.11 3.93 14.60
N VAL A 267 7.81 4.13 14.44
CA VAL A 267 6.84 3.04 14.48
C VAL A 267 6.77 2.44 13.08
N LEU A 268 7.32 1.22 12.95
CA LEU A 268 7.43 0.49 11.69
C LEU A 268 6.06 -0.06 11.29
N TRP A 269 5.63 0.25 10.08
CA TRP A 269 4.50 -0.38 9.42
C TRP A 269 4.97 -1.23 8.24
N SER A 270 4.22 -2.23 7.88
CA SER A 270 4.47 -3.05 6.71
C SER A 270 3.15 -3.47 6.09
N GLN A 271 3.10 -3.48 4.76
CA GLN A 271 2.05 -4.15 4.00
C GLN A 271 2.54 -5.53 3.60
N ALA A 272 1.63 -6.47 3.56
CA ALA A 272 1.89 -7.84 3.15
C ALA A 272 0.87 -8.28 2.11
N ILE A 273 1.32 -9.04 1.11
CA ILE A 273 0.51 -9.57 0.02
C ILE A 273 0.32 -11.08 0.20
N GLY A 274 -0.91 -11.54 0.01
CA GLY A 274 -1.29 -12.95 0.09
C GLY A 274 -2.29 -13.33 -1.01
N ILE A 275 -2.52 -14.63 -1.18
CA ILE A 275 -3.43 -15.20 -2.16
C ILE A 275 -4.66 -15.72 -1.42
N PHE A 276 -5.87 -15.40 -1.91
CA PHE A 276 -7.09 -15.92 -1.31
C PHE A 276 -7.19 -17.43 -1.45
N ALA A 277 -7.56 -18.11 -0.36
CA ALA A 277 -7.73 -19.57 -0.35
C ALA A 277 -8.80 -20.05 -1.35
N ALA A 278 -9.86 -19.27 -1.55
CA ALA A 278 -10.96 -19.56 -2.46
C ALA A 278 -10.65 -19.20 -3.93
N SER A 279 -9.53 -18.55 -4.24
CA SER A 279 -9.15 -18.20 -5.61
C SER A 279 -9.02 -19.45 -6.49
N GLN A 280 -9.60 -19.37 -7.69
CA GLN A 280 -9.45 -20.38 -8.75
C GLN A 280 -8.31 -20.04 -9.72
N LYS A 281 -7.62 -18.90 -9.50
CA LYS A 281 -6.58 -18.33 -10.38
C LYS A 281 -5.24 -18.21 -9.63
N LYS A 282 -4.94 -19.18 -8.76
CA LYS A 282 -3.78 -19.14 -7.87
C LYS A 282 -2.45 -18.96 -8.58
N ASP A 283 -2.29 -19.58 -9.77
CA ASP A 283 -1.04 -19.44 -10.55
C ASP A 283 -0.87 -18.01 -11.08
N ALA A 284 -1.94 -17.37 -11.56
CA ALA A 284 -1.90 -15.97 -11.99
C ALA A 284 -1.68 -15.01 -10.81
N ALA A 285 -2.36 -15.27 -9.70
CA ALA A 285 -2.17 -14.52 -8.45
C ALA A 285 -0.72 -14.62 -7.92
N LEU A 286 -0.13 -15.83 -7.99
CA LEU A 286 1.27 -16.05 -7.60
C LEU A 286 2.24 -15.30 -8.52
N LYS A 287 2.01 -15.28 -9.83
CA LYS A 287 2.83 -14.48 -10.76
C LYS A 287 2.77 -12.98 -10.42
N PHE A 288 1.57 -12.47 -10.09
CA PHE A 288 1.41 -11.08 -9.68
C PHE A 288 2.16 -10.80 -8.38
N LEU A 289 1.99 -11.65 -7.37
CA LEU A 289 2.72 -11.55 -6.11
C LEU A 289 4.24 -11.56 -6.33
N GLN A 290 4.75 -12.50 -7.13
CA GLN A 290 6.18 -12.57 -7.48
C GLN A 290 6.68 -11.31 -8.17
N TYR A 291 5.88 -10.73 -9.07
CA TYR A 291 6.20 -9.45 -9.70
C TYR A 291 6.26 -8.32 -8.67
N ILE A 292 5.27 -8.21 -7.79
CA ILE A 292 5.23 -7.17 -6.75
C ILE A 292 6.47 -7.22 -5.86
N VAL A 293 6.95 -8.41 -5.47
CA VAL A 293 8.14 -8.55 -4.61
C VAL A 293 9.46 -8.67 -5.39
N SER A 294 9.43 -8.59 -6.72
CA SER A 294 10.64 -8.56 -7.55
C SER A 294 11.42 -7.24 -7.41
N PRO A 295 12.71 -7.18 -7.75
CA PRO A 295 13.48 -5.93 -7.68
C PRO A 295 12.85 -4.78 -8.47
N GLU A 296 12.27 -5.06 -9.63
CA GLU A 296 11.62 -4.06 -10.48
C GLU A 296 10.24 -3.66 -9.97
N GLY A 297 9.38 -4.62 -9.62
CA GLY A 297 8.07 -4.38 -9.03
C GLY A 297 8.17 -3.56 -7.74
N GLN A 298 9.16 -3.89 -6.91
CA GLN A 298 9.44 -3.19 -5.66
C GLN A 298 9.85 -1.73 -5.88
N ALA A 299 10.68 -1.43 -6.87
CA ALA A 299 11.05 -0.05 -7.18
C ALA A 299 9.84 0.78 -7.64
N ARG A 300 8.94 0.18 -8.43
CA ARG A 300 7.71 0.82 -8.91
C ARG A 300 6.71 1.03 -7.76
N LEU A 301 6.50 0.01 -6.94
CA LEU A 301 5.60 0.11 -5.79
C LEU A 301 6.09 1.12 -4.76
N ALA A 302 7.39 1.16 -4.48
CA ALA A 302 8.00 2.10 -3.54
C ALA A 302 7.80 3.57 -3.92
N THR A 303 7.60 3.86 -5.20
CA THR A 303 7.51 5.23 -5.74
C THR A 303 6.16 5.48 -6.44
N SER A 304 5.13 4.79 -6.01
CA SER A 304 3.77 4.93 -6.49
C SER A 304 3.25 6.36 -6.31
N SER A 305 2.35 6.75 -7.21
CA SER A 305 1.74 8.09 -7.24
C SER A 305 0.91 8.42 -6.01
N CYS A 306 0.37 7.41 -5.30
CA CYS A 306 -0.41 7.64 -4.09
C CYS A 306 0.48 8.07 -2.92
N TYR A 307 1.52 7.32 -2.62
CA TYR A 307 2.56 7.65 -1.64
C TYR A 307 3.81 6.80 -1.83
N TRP A 308 4.95 7.37 -1.45
CA TRP A 308 6.23 6.66 -1.47
C TRP A 308 6.46 5.93 -0.17
N ALA A 309 7.17 4.79 -0.24
CA ALA A 309 7.66 4.09 0.95
C ALA A 309 8.81 3.15 0.59
N MET A 310 9.30 2.39 1.56
CA MET A 310 10.49 1.55 1.39
C MET A 310 10.13 0.22 0.73
N PRO A 311 10.88 -0.22 -0.29
CA PRO A 311 10.80 -1.58 -0.78
C PRO A 311 11.34 -2.56 0.26
N VAL A 312 10.72 -3.73 0.39
CA VAL A 312 11.20 -4.79 1.28
C VAL A 312 12.36 -5.59 0.68
N ASN A 313 12.47 -5.61 -0.65
CA ASN A 313 13.52 -6.33 -1.37
C ASN A 313 14.80 -5.49 -1.43
N THR A 314 15.89 -6.01 -0.85
CA THR A 314 17.20 -5.35 -0.77
C THR A 314 17.83 -5.09 -2.15
N LYS A 315 17.34 -5.76 -3.18
CA LYS A 315 17.79 -5.62 -4.58
C LYS A 315 16.89 -4.71 -5.43
N ALA A 316 15.97 -3.97 -4.81
CA ALA A 316 15.08 -3.06 -5.53
C ALA A 316 15.87 -2.09 -6.43
N THR A 317 15.42 -1.95 -7.68
CA THR A 317 16.13 -1.17 -8.71
C THR A 317 15.82 0.32 -8.63
N LEU A 318 16.05 0.92 -7.46
CA LEU A 318 15.88 2.35 -7.22
C LEU A 318 16.95 3.18 -7.97
N THR A 319 16.55 4.33 -8.49
CA THR A 319 17.50 5.34 -8.97
C THR A 319 18.27 5.99 -7.82
N ASP A 320 19.39 6.65 -8.11
CA ASP A 320 20.17 7.34 -7.06
C ASP A 320 19.36 8.46 -6.39
N GLU A 321 18.47 9.15 -7.14
CA GLU A 321 17.57 10.15 -6.60
C GLU A 321 16.56 9.52 -5.64
N GLN A 322 15.93 8.41 -6.05
CA GLN A 322 14.98 7.66 -5.20
C GLN A 322 15.64 7.15 -3.92
N LYS A 323 16.86 6.58 -4.05
CA LYS A 323 17.64 6.13 -2.89
C LYS A 323 17.92 7.27 -1.91
N LYS A 324 18.29 8.44 -2.43
CA LYS A 324 18.54 9.62 -1.61
C LYS A 324 17.28 10.09 -0.88
N ILE A 325 16.16 10.21 -1.58
CA ILE A 325 14.88 10.65 -1.00
C ILE A 325 14.41 9.66 0.07
N LEU A 326 14.47 8.35 -0.21
CA LEU A 326 14.06 7.28 0.70
C LEU A 326 15.12 6.94 1.75
N ARG A 327 16.29 7.60 1.74
CA ARG A 327 17.41 7.30 2.66
C ARG A 327 17.76 5.81 2.69
N TRP A 328 17.87 5.24 1.48
CA TRP A 328 17.98 3.80 1.30
C TRP A 328 19.16 3.17 2.05
N ASP A 329 20.30 3.86 2.06
CA ASP A 329 21.51 3.38 2.72
C ASP A 329 21.43 3.40 4.26
N ASP A 330 20.51 4.20 4.83
CA ASP A 330 20.28 4.30 6.28
C ASP A 330 19.29 3.24 6.78
N GLN A 331 18.59 2.52 5.89
CA GLN A 331 17.51 1.61 6.25
C GLN A 331 17.93 0.49 7.22
N PRO A 332 19.11 -0.14 7.13
CA PRO A 332 19.52 -1.13 8.13
C PRO A 332 19.55 -0.56 9.55
N GLY A 333 20.01 0.69 9.71
CA GLY A 333 20.05 1.39 11.00
C GLY A 333 18.64 1.78 11.49
N TYR A 334 17.80 2.25 10.59
CA TYR A 334 16.42 2.62 10.90
C TYR A 334 15.59 1.42 11.34
N LEU A 335 15.70 0.29 10.63
CA LEU A 335 15.05 -0.97 11.00
C LEU A 335 15.51 -1.48 12.37
N ALA A 336 16.80 -1.39 12.67
CA ALA A 336 17.34 -1.83 13.96
C ALA A 336 16.85 -0.99 15.14
N ASN A 337 16.50 0.28 14.92
CA ASN A 337 16.05 1.22 15.96
C ASN A 337 14.54 1.45 16.00
N SER A 338 13.78 0.84 15.08
CA SER A 338 12.32 1.02 15.00
C SER A 338 11.58 -0.14 15.64
N GLN A 339 10.32 0.07 15.97
CA GLN A 339 9.44 -0.93 16.57
C GLN A 339 8.17 -1.07 15.73
N LEU A 340 7.67 -2.29 15.59
CA LEU A 340 6.39 -2.54 14.95
C LEU A 340 5.25 -1.80 15.66
N TYR A 341 4.15 -1.62 14.99
CA TYR A 341 2.90 -1.17 15.61
C TYR A 341 2.62 -1.95 16.88
N PRO A 342 2.00 -1.33 17.90
CA PRO A 342 1.38 -2.08 18.98
C PRO A 342 0.47 -3.15 18.38
N ALA A 343 0.56 -4.38 18.86
CA ALA A 343 -0.35 -5.47 18.51
C ALA A 343 -1.16 -5.86 19.75
N PRO A 344 -2.12 -5.00 20.21
CA PRO A 344 -2.83 -5.18 21.44
C PRO A 344 -3.78 -6.38 21.39
N SER A 345 -4.09 -6.97 22.57
CA SER A 345 -5.25 -7.83 22.69
C SER A 345 -6.53 -7.02 22.39
N ALA A 346 -7.62 -7.70 22.03
CA ALA A 346 -8.89 -7.01 21.75
C ALA A 346 -9.37 -6.10 22.91
N GLU A 347 -9.09 -6.48 24.16
CA GLU A 347 -9.42 -5.68 25.33
C GLU A 347 -8.56 -4.42 25.44
N LEU A 348 -7.24 -4.56 25.28
CA LEU A 348 -6.33 -3.43 25.28
C LEU A 348 -6.60 -2.49 24.10
N ASP A 349 -6.91 -3.04 22.92
CA ASP A 349 -7.24 -2.28 21.71
C ASP A 349 -8.46 -1.38 21.94
N ALA A 350 -9.54 -1.94 22.50
CA ALA A 350 -10.74 -1.17 22.86
C ALA A 350 -10.40 0.02 23.77
N LYS A 351 -9.56 -0.20 24.79
CA LYS A 351 -9.12 0.86 25.71
C LYS A 351 -8.21 1.90 25.04
N MET A 352 -7.33 1.48 24.12
CA MET A 352 -6.54 2.40 23.31
C MET A 352 -7.43 3.30 22.44
N GLN A 353 -8.49 2.73 21.84
CA GLN A 353 -9.47 3.50 21.06
C GLN A 353 -10.28 4.46 21.93
N GLU A 354 -10.62 4.09 23.17
CA GLU A 354 -11.27 5.00 24.14
C GLU A 354 -10.37 6.19 24.46
N VAL A 355 -9.08 5.95 24.76
CA VAL A 355 -8.08 7.01 25.01
C VAL A 355 -7.93 7.93 23.79
N TRP A 356 -7.90 7.37 22.59
CA TRP A 356 -7.84 8.13 21.35
C TRP A 356 -9.07 9.00 21.14
N THR A 357 -10.25 8.40 21.31
CA THR A 357 -11.54 9.10 21.18
C THR A 357 -11.64 10.26 22.18
N GLU A 358 -11.19 10.05 23.41
CA GLU A 358 -11.14 11.15 24.40
C GLU A 358 -10.22 12.29 23.94
N MET A 359 -9.05 11.97 23.40
CA MET A 359 -8.12 12.98 22.85
C MET A 359 -8.76 13.77 21.70
N LEU A 360 -9.50 13.12 20.79
CA LEU A 360 -10.17 13.78 19.68
C LEU A 360 -11.28 14.75 20.13
N GLN A 361 -11.95 14.47 21.26
CA GLN A 361 -13.04 15.27 21.78
C GLN A 361 -12.59 16.51 22.57
N LYS A 362 -11.33 16.63 22.90
CA LYS A 362 -10.74 17.77 23.64
C LYS A 362 -10.10 18.77 22.68
#